data_a9ee2f0ac0e661d7ac0c65c10c85de9a
#
_entry.id   a9ee2f0ac0e661d7ac0c65c10c85de9a
#
_cell.length_a   1.000
_cell.length_b   1.000
_cell.length_c   1.000
_cell.angle_alpha   90.00
_cell.angle_beta   90.00
_cell.angle_gamma   90.00
#
_symmetry.space_group_name_H-M   'P 1'
#
loop_
_entity.id
_entity.type
_entity.pdbx_description
1 polymer ?
#
loop_
_entity_poly.entity_id
_entity_poly.type
_entity_poly.pdbx_seq_one_letter_code
_entity_poly.pdbx_strand_id
1 'polypeptide(L)'
;MKLLECVNPVKNKWRVRWDVQERDDGSAEYMEAELTHKPSGEEIKSLVRTWYNEQADAAILSGFSYENAPVWLSQENQYNYKAAYDLAVQTDGKTLPVTFKFGTDEEPVYRTFETLDDLTDFYTKTVKYIQDVLTAGWKKKDAIDLSKYEA
;
A
#
# COMPACT_ATOMS: atom_id res chain seq x y z
N MET A 1 23.88 -10.53 -7.72
CA MET A 1 23.88 -9.41 -6.74
C MET A 1 23.84 -9.98 -5.32
N LYS A 2 24.67 -9.45 -4.43
CA LYS A 2 24.59 -9.82 -3.01
C LYS A 2 23.50 -9.01 -2.32
N LEU A 3 22.64 -9.65 -1.57
CA LEU A 3 21.59 -9.00 -0.81
C LEU A 3 22.06 -8.56 0.59
N LEU A 4 23.11 -9.18 1.10
CA LEU A 4 23.80 -8.78 2.33
C LEU A 4 25.29 -8.71 2.06
N GLU A 5 25.90 -7.55 2.32
CA GLU A 5 27.34 -7.41 2.17
C GLU A 5 27.95 -6.49 3.22
N CYS A 6 29.18 -6.78 3.61
CA CYS A 6 29.99 -5.91 4.44
C CYS A 6 30.63 -4.84 3.54
N VAL A 7 30.21 -3.59 3.66
CA VAL A 7 30.74 -2.50 2.83
C VAL A 7 31.96 -1.83 3.44
N ASN A 8 32.14 -1.95 4.75
CA ASN A 8 33.32 -1.43 5.45
C ASN A 8 33.57 -2.25 6.71
N PRO A 9 34.52 -3.20 6.65
CA PRO A 9 34.79 -4.07 7.80
C PRO A 9 35.41 -3.32 8.99
N VAL A 10 36.16 -2.24 8.76
CA VAL A 10 36.76 -1.45 9.84
C VAL A 10 35.69 -0.73 10.66
N LYS A 11 34.67 -0.18 10.00
CA LYS A 11 33.55 0.52 10.64
C LYS A 11 32.35 -0.39 10.92
N ASN A 12 32.48 -1.68 10.61
CA ASN A 12 31.39 -2.64 10.72
C ASN A 12 30.10 -2.18 10.02
N LYS A 13 30.25 -1.61 8.82
CA LYS A 13 29.12 -1.19 8.01
C LYS A 13 28.67 -2.31 7.10
N TRP A 14 27.34 -2.51 7.08
CA TRP A 14 26.69 -3.55 6.30
C TRP A 14 25.61 -2.93 5.43
N ARG A 15 25.30 -3.61 4.32
CA ARG A 15 24.26 -3.20 3.38
C ARG A 15 23.32 -4.37 3.15
N VAL A 16 22.02 -4.06 3.22
CA VAL A 16 20.94 -5.00 2.94
C VAL A 16 20.19 -4.48 1.72
N ARG A 17 19.88 -5.37 0.78
CA ARG A 17 19.09 -5.05 -0.41
C ARG A 17 17.85 -5.93 -0.48
N TRP A 18 16.78 -5.38 -1.01
CA TRP A 18 15.51 -6.09 -1.19
C TRP A 18 14.72 -5.49 -2.35
N ASP A 19 13.58 -6.10 -2.71
CA ASP A 19 12.70 -5.70 -3.80
C ASP A 19 13.46 -5.55 -5.12
N VAL A 20 14.29 -6.55 -5.45
CA VAL A 20 15.14 -6.53 -6.62
C VAL A 20 14.32 -6.81 -7.87
N GLN A 21 14.36 -5.87 -8.82
CA GLN A 21 13.71 -5.97 -10.11
C GLN A 21 14.78 -6.02 -11.20
N GLU A 22 15.03 -7.21 -11.75
CA GLU A 22 16.01 -7.39 -12.82
C GLU A 22 15.38 -7.03 -14.17
N ARG A 23 16.16 -6.34 -15.00
CA ARG A 23 15.78 -5.97 -16.36
C ARG A 23 16.49 -6.83 -17.39
N ASP A 24 15.94 -6.91 -18.60
CA ASP A 24 16.48 -7.69 -19.73
C ASP A 24 17.88 -7.23 -20.14
N ASP A 25 18.24 -5.97 -19.90
CA ASP A 25 19.56 -5.42 -20.22
C ASP A 25 20.64 -5.75 -19.18
N GLY A 26 20.31 -6.53 -18.16
CA GLY A 26 21.22 -6.91 -17.08
C GLY A 26 21.28 -5.92 -15.92
N SER A 27 20.59 -4.77 -16.01
CA SER A 27 20.47 -3.84 -14.89
C SER A 27 19.41 -4.29 -13.90
N ALA A 28 19.46 -3.75 -12.68
CA ALA A 28 18.47 -4.03 -11.66
C ALA A 28 18.12 -2.78 -10.86
N GLU A 29 16.87 -2.68 -10.50
CA GLU A 29 16.40 -1.72 -9.48
C GLU A 29 16.20 -2.47 -8.17
N TYR A 30 16.51 -1.84 -7.07
CA TYR A 30 16.37 -2.44 -5.75
C TYR A 30 16.32 -1.36 -4.67
N MET A 31 15.81 -1.75 -3.52
CA MET A 31 15.92 -0.93 -2.31
C MET A 31 17.15 -1.38 -1.52
N GLU A 32 17.75 -0.46 -0.78
CA GLU A 32 18.87 -0.78 0.09
C GLU A 32 18.89 0.06 1.36
N ALA A 33 19.48 -0.49 2.41
CA ALA A 33 19.74 0.21 3.66
C ALA A 33 21.12 -0.16 4.17
N GLU A 34 21.79 0.81 4.79
CA GLU A 34 23.07 0.59 5.47
C GLU A 34 22.83 0.48 6.98
N LEU A 35 23.57 -0.44 7.61
CA LEU A 35 23.50 -0.70 9.03
C LEU A 35 24.91 -0.59 9.64
N THR A 36 24.97 -0.23 10.90
CA THR A 36 26.23 -0.05 11.64
C THR A 36 26.68 -1.31 12.38
N HIS A 37 26.04 -2.43 12.06
CA HIS A 37 26.37 -3.77 12.58
C HIS A 37 25.89 -4.81 11.57
N LYS A 38 26.38 -6.04 11.71
CA LYS A 38 25.89 -7.15 10.90
C LYS A 38 24.45 -7.50 11.35
N PRO A 39 23.44 -7.35 10.50
CA PRO A 39 22.07 -7.66 10.91
C PRO A 39 21.85 -9.16 11.05
N SER A 40 21.00 -9.54 12.00
CA SER A 40 20.47 -10.89 12.10
C SER A 40 19.40 -11.13 11.03
N GLY A 41 19.04 -12.40 10.79
CA GLY A 41 17.93 -12.73 9.90
C GLY A 41 16.62 -12.08 10.36
N GLU A 42 16.35 -12.03 11.66
CA GLU A 42 15.16 -11.37 12.22
C GLU A 42 15.16 -9.87 11.96
N GLU A 43 16.30 -9.21 12.08
CA GLU A 43 16.41 -7.78 11.77
C GLU A 43 16.16 -7.51 10.28
N ILE A 44 16.71 -8.34 9.39
CA ILE A 44 16.49 -8.22 7.94
C ILE A 44 15.02 -8.41 7.62
N LYS A 45 14.41 -9.44 8.17
CA LYS A 45 12.98 -9.74 7.95
C LYS A 45 12.08 -8.60 8.43
N SER A 46 12.36 -8.06 9.61
CA SER A 46 11.62 -6.93 10.17
C SER A 46 11.75 -5.68 9.29
N LEU A 47 12.96 -5.36 8.85
CA LEU A 47 13.22 -4.21 7.99
C LEU A 47 12.47 -4.30 6.66
N VAL A 48 12.53 -5.45 6.01
CA VAL A 48 11.88 -5.65 4.70
C VAL A 48 10.36 -5.69 4.84
N ARG A 49 9.83 -6.36 5.86
CA ARG A 49 8.39 -6.37 6.15
C ARG A 49 7.85 -4.96 6.41
N THR A 50 8.55 -4.18 7.21
CA THR A 50 8.17 -2.80 7.52
C THR A 50 8.08 -1.98 6.24
N TRP A 51 9.05 -2.13 5.36
CA TRP A 51 9.04 -1.42 4.09
C TRP A 51 7.82 -1.82 3.22
N TYR A 52 7.53 -3.12 3.09
CA TYR A 52 6.36 -3.56 2.34
C TYR A 52 5.04 -3.07 2.96
N ASN A 53 4.95 -3.04 4.29
CA ASN A 53 3.78 -2.48 4.98
C ASN A 53 3.60 -0.99 4.67
N GLU A 54 4.69 -0.22 4.70
CA GLU A 54 4.66 1.20 4.36
C GLU A 54 4.24 1.43 2.90
N GLN A 55 4.71 0.58 1.98
CA GLN A 55 4.29 0.67 0.58
C GLN A 55 2.81 0.37 0.41
N ALA A 56 2.29 -0.64 1.08
CA ALA A 56 0.87 -0.98 1.04
C ALA A 56 0.01 0.15 1.65
N ASP A 57 0.42 0.69 2.79
CA ASP A 57 -0.29 1.79 3.46
C ASP A 57 -0.34 3.04 2.56
N ALA A 58 0.78 3.38 1.92
CA ALA A 58 0.84 4.51 1.00
C ALA A 58 -0.03 4.29 -0.24
N ALA A 59 -0.02 3.08 -0.79
CA ALA A 59 -0.84 2.73 -1.95
C ALA A 59 -2.34 2.78 -1.62
N ILE A 60 -2.75 2.32 -0.45
CA ILE A 60 -4.14 2.44 0.00
C ILE A 60 -4.52 3.90 0.15
N LEU A 61 -3.68 4.68 0.84
CA LEU A 61 -3.99 6.06 1.17
C LEU A 61 -4.16 6.94 -0.06
N SER A 62 -3.30 6.81 -1.08
CA SER A 62 -3.20 7.75 -2.19
C SER A 62 -3.25 7.15 -3.59
N GLY A 63 -3.43 5.84 -3.72
CA GLY A 63 -3.35 5.16 -5.02
C GLY A 63 -4.67 4.86 -5.70
N PHE A 64 -5.80 5.12 -5.04
CA PHE A 64 -7.12 4.83 -5.59
C PHE A 64 -7.73 6.02 -6.31
N SER A 65 -8.34 5.77 -7.46
CA SER A 65 -9.12 6.77 -8.20
C SER A 65 -10.51 6.22 -8.51
N TYR A 66 -11.50 7.08 -8.47
CA TYR A 66 -12.85 6.75 -8.89
C TYR A 66 -13.33 7.79 -9.90
N GLU A 67 -13.80 7.34 -11.07
CA GLU A 67 -14.21 8.21 -12.16
C GLU A 67 -13.16 9.30 -12.47
N ASN A 68 -11.88 8.90 -12.52
CA ASN A 68 -10.71 9.73 -12.75
C ASN A 68 -10.38 10.76 -11.66
N ALA A 69 -11.08 10.74 -10.54
CA ALA A 69 -10.77 11.59 -9.39
C ALA A 69 -9.98 10.79 -8.35
N PRO A 70 -8.86 11.29 -7.84
CA PRO A 70 -8.16 10.61 -6.75
C PRO A 70 -9.01 10.60 -5.49
N VAL A 71 -9.01 9.45 -4.80
CA VAL A 71 -9.78 9.24 -3.57
C VAL A 71 -8.79 8.97 -2.45
N TRP A 72 -8.78 9.85 -1.44
CA TRP A 72 -7.91 9.71 -0.28
C TRP A 72 -8.53 8.70 0.69
N LEU A 73 -7.93 7.51 0.80
CA LEU A 73 -8.45 6.42 1.61
C LEU A 73 -7.82 6.38 3.00
N SER A 74 -7.91 7.50 3.75
CA SER A 74 -7.61 7.49 5.17
C SER A 74 -8.58 6.55 5.90
N GLN A 75 -8.22 6.09 7.08
CA GLN A 75 -9.12 5.25 7.88
C GLN A 75 -10.43 5.98 8.19
N GLU A 76 -10.38 7.29 8.43
CA GLU A 76 -11.55 8.11 8.67
C GLU A 76 -12.48 8.12 7.45
N ASN A 77 -11.93 8.32 6.25
CA ASN A 77 -12.70 8.31 5.02
C ASN A 77 -13.29 6.92 4.73
N GLN A 78 -12.50 5.86 4.92
CA GLN A 78 -12.98 4.49 4.76
C GLN A 78 -14.16 4.20 5.68
N TYR A 79 -14.06 4.62 6.94
CA TYR A 79 -15.14 4.48 7.90
C TYR A 79 -16.38 5.26 7.47
N ASN A 80 -16.21 6.49 7.01
CA ASN A 80 -17.31 7.32 6.55
C ASN A 80 -18.03 6.70 5.34
N TYR A 81 -17.29 6.18 4.38
CA TYR A 81 -17.86 5.50 3.21
C TYR A 81 -18.65 4.26 3.61
N LYS A 82 -18.08 3.47 4.52
CA LYS A 82 -18.76 2.28 5.04
C LYS A 82 -20.04 2.64 5.77
N ALA A 83 -20.01 3.62 6.66
CA ALA A 83 -21.17 4.05 7.42
C ALA A 83 -22.29 4.58 6.50
N ALA A 84 -21.94 5.38 5.51
CA ALA A 84 -22.91 5.92 4.56
C ALA A 84 -23.53 4.81 3.70
N TYR A 85 -22.72 3.84 3.26
CA TYR A 85 -23.19 2.69 2.49
C TYR A 85 -24.10 1.79 3.33
N ASP A 86 -23.68 1.41 4.52
CA ASP A 86 -24.45 0.55 5.41
C ASP A 86 -25.82 1.17 5.73
N LEU A 87 -25.84 2.45 6.01
CA LEU A 87 -27.09 3.17 6.31
C LEU A 87 -28.01 3.25 5.08
N ALA A 88 -27.44 3.47 3.90
CA ALA A 88 -28.22 3.48 2.66
C ALA A 88 -28.85 2.11 2.39
N VAL A 89 -28.12 1.02 2.62
CA VAL A 89 -28.63 -0.34 2.46
C VAL A 89 -29.73 -0.62 3.48
N GLN A 90 -29.51 -0.31 4.75
CA GLN A 90 -30.46 -0.55 5.83
C GLN A 90 -31.77 0.23 5.65
N THR A 91 -31.72 1.40 5.03
CA THR A 91 -32.88 2.26 4.80
C THR A 91 -33.48 2.12 3.40
N ASP A 92 -33.01 1.18 2.61
CA ASP A 92 -33.45 0.96 1.23
C ASP A 92 -33.33 2.26 0.37
N GLY A 93 -32.18 2.91 0.52
CA GLY A 93 -31.86 4.13 -0.23
C GLY A 93 -32.45 5.43 0.29
N LYS A 94 -33.17 5.41 1.42
CA LYS A 94 -33.86 6.62 1.94
C LYS A 94 -32.90 7.70 2.44
N THR A 95 -31.65 7.36 2.74
CA THR A 95 -30.65 8.33 3.19
C THR A 95 -29.92 9.03 2.03
N LEU A 96 -30.19 8.60 0.79
CA LEU A 96 -29.60 9.21 -0.38
C LEU A 96 -30.38 10.49 -0.78
N PRO A 97 -29.73 11.49 -1.41
CA PRO A 97 -28.33 11.46 -1.88
C PRO A 97 -27.31 11.69 -0.77
N VAL A 98 -26.10 11.17 -0.99
CA VAL A 98 -24.91 11.50 -0.18
C VAL A 98 -23.85 12.09 -1.08
N THR A 99 -23.05 13.03 -0.55
CA THR A 99 -21.97 13.67 -1.29
C THR A 99 -20.65 13.41 -0.58
N PHE A 100 -19.66 12.96 -1.35
CA PHE A 100 -18.28 12.82 -0.87
C PHE A 100 -17.38 13.81 -1.59
N LYS A 101 -16.32 14.21 -0.90
CA LYS A 101 -15.27 15.05 -1.46
C LYS A 101 -14.11 14.17 -1.89
N PHE A 102 -13.85 14.15 -3.20
CA PHE A 102 -12.70 13.52 -3.83
C PHE A 102 -11.72 14.58 -4.32
N GLY A 103 -10.70 14.18 -5.03
CA GLY A 103 -9.69 15.07 -5.57
C GLY A 103 -8.65 15.44 -4.52
N THR A 104 -8.14 16.65 -4.62
CA THR A 104 -7.17 17.21 -3.70
C THR A 104 -7.74 18.47 -3.05
N ASP A 105 -7.06 18.98 -2.02
CA ASP A 105 -7.49 20.24 -1.39
C ASP A 105 -7.44 21.42 -2.36
N GLU A 106 -6.53 21.37 -3.34
CA GLU A 106 -6.39 22.40 -4.37
C GLU A 106 -7.38 22.22 -5.52
N GLU A 107 -7.71 20.97 -5.84
CA GLU A 107 -8.67 20.61 -6.91
C GLU A 107 -9.71 19.63 -6.37
N PRO A 108 -10.63 20.10 -5.53
CA PRO A 108 -11.66 19.23 -4.97
C PRO A 108 -12.67 18.81 -6.03
N VAL A 109 -13.11 17.54 -5.94
CA VAL A 109 -14.16 16.98 -6.79
C VAL A 109 -15.26 16.45 -5.88
N TYR A 110 -16.43 17.08 -5.89
CA TYR A 110 -17.58 16.63 -5.10
C TYR A 110 -18.40 15.68 -5.93
N ARG A 111 -18.59 14.47 -5.43
CA ARG A 111 -19.37 13.43 -6.11
C ARG A 111 -20.62 13.13 -5.28
N THR A 112 -21.77 13.33 -5.87
CA THR A 112 -23.07 13.03 -5.25
C THR A 112 -23.59 11.71 -5.76
N PHE A 113 -23.94 10.82 -4.84
CA PHE A 113 -24.52 9.51 -5.14
C PHE A 113 -26.01 9.58 -4.84
N GLU A 114 -26.82 9.51 -5.87
CA GLU A 114 -28.26 9.63 -5.77
C GLU A 114 -28.97 8.28 -5.66
N THR A 115 -28.33 7.22 -6.17
CA THR A 115 -28.89 5.87 -6.16
C THR A 115 -28.05 4.91 -5.37
N LEU A 116 -28.69 3.88 -4.83
CA LEU A 116 -27.97 2.81 -4.12
C LEU A 116 -27.03 2.07 -5.05
N ASP A 117 -27.39 1.87 -6.31
CA ASP A 117 -26.55 1.20 -7.29
C ASP A 117 -25.24 1.96 -7.53
N ASP A 118 -25.28 3.28 -7.65
CA ASP A 118 -24.09 4.10 -7.85
C ASP A 118 -23.19 4.08 -6.62
N LEU A 119 -23.79 4.18 -5.43
CA LEU A 119 -23.03 4.10 -4.18
C LEU A 119 -22.40 2.73 -3.99
N THR A 120 -23.11 1.67 -4.35
CA THR A 120 -22.64 0.29 -4.30
C THR A 120 -21.44 0.09 -5.24
N ASP A 121 -21.49 0.66 -6.45
CA ASP A 121 -20.37 0.59 -7.40
C ASP A 121 -19.10 1.22 -6.81
N PHE A 122 -19.22 2.40 -6.24
CA PHE A 122 -18.10 3.09 -5.58
C PHE A 122 -17.54 2.27 -4.42
N TYR A 123 -18.41 1.83 -3.52
CA TYR A 123 -18.00 1.13 -2.31
C TYR A 123 -17.37 -0.23 -2.63
N THR A 124 -17.93 -0.96 -3.58
CA THR A 124 -17.39 -2.24 -4.05
C THR A 124 -15.99 -2.07 -4.64
N LYS A 125 -15.80 -1.08 -5.49
CA LYS A 125 -14.49 -0.76 -6.09
C LYS A 125 -13.47 -0.34 -5.04
N THR A 126 -13.90 0.43 -4.05
CA THR A 126 -13.05 0.87 -2.94
C THR A 126 -12.54 -0.33 -2.13
N VAL A 127 -13.45 -1.21 -1.71
CA VAL A 127 -13.11 -2.40 -0.92
C VAL A 127 -12.22 -3.34 -1.71
N LYS A 128 -12.53 -3.56 -2.98
CA LYS A 128 -11.71 -4.42 -3.85
C LYS A 128 -10.30 -3.88 -4.01
N TYR A 129 -10.15 -2.59 -4.23
CA TYR A 129 -8.83 -1.96 -4.34
C TYR A 129 -8.00 -2.20 -3.08
N ILE A 130 -8.57 -1.93 -1.90
CA ILE A 130 -7.88 -2.12 -0.62
C ILE A 130 -7.46 -3.58 -0.47
N GLN A 131 -8.35 -4.52 -0.75
CA GLN A 131 -8.06 -5.95 -0.65
C GLN A 131 -6.98 -6.41 -1.63
N ASP A 132 -6.98 -5.88 -2.84
CA ASP A 132 -5.96 -6.19 -3.84
C ASP A 132 -4.58 -5.70 -3.39
N VAL A 133 -4.49 -4.50 -2.82
CA VAL A 133 -3.24 -3.96 -2.26
C VAL A 133 -2.75 -4.80 -1.09
N LEU A 134 -3.62 -5.16 -0.16
CA LEU A 134 -3.27 -6.00 0.99
C LEU A 134 -2.79 -7.38 0.54
N THR A 135 -3.50 -8.01 -0.38
CA THR A 135 -3.14 -9.33 -0.90
C THR A 135 -1.76 -9.30 -1.58
N ALA A 136 -1.49 -8.29 -2.39
CA ALA A 136 -0.19 -8.13 -3.04
C ALA A 136 0.93 -7.94 -2.00
N GLY A 137 0.67 -7.13 -0.97
CA GLY A 137 1.62 -6.92 0.13
C GLY A 137 1.91 -8.20 0.92
N TRP A 138 0.90 -8.99 1.21
CA TRP A 138 1.06 -10.28 1.90
C TRP A 138 1.93 -11.24 1.09
N LYS A 139 1.69 -11.35 -0.22
CA LYS A 139 2.51 -12.19 -1.10
C LYS A 139 3.98 -11.80 -1.08
N LYS A 140 4.27 -10.51 -1.11
CA LYS A 140 5.65 -10.01 -1.06
C LYS A 140 6.31 -10.30 0.27
N LYS A 141 5.60 -10.12 1.38
CA LYS A 141 6.11 -10.45 2.72
C LYS A 141 6.34 -11.94 2.90
N ASP A 142 5.44 -12.78 2.40
CA ASP A 142 5.56 -14.23 2.49
C ASP A 142 6.68 -14.77 1.61
N ALA A 143 7.07 -14.03 0.57
CA ALA A 143 8.15 -14.41 -0.33
C ALA A 143 9.56 -14.02 0.17
N ILE A 144 9.69 -13.36 1.33
CA ILE A 144 10.97 -13.02 1.92
C ILE A 144 11.72 -14.33 2.23
N ASP A 145 12.87 -14.51 1.58
CA ASP A 145 13.70 -15.72 1.71
C ASP A 145 15.04 -15.35 2.35
N LEU A 146 15.17 -15.64 3.64
CA LEU A 146 16.38 -15.32 4.41
C LEU A 146 17.61 -16.10 3.95
N SER A 147 17.43 -17.21 3.26
CA SER A 147 18.57 -17.97 2.74
C SER A 147 19.37 -17.19 1.69
N LYS A 148 18.77 -16.18 1.08
CA LYS A 148 19.44 -15.29 0.11
C LYS A 148 20.29 -14.21 0.77
N TYR A 149 20.24 -14.09 2.09
CA TYR A 149 20.95 -13.08 2.87
C TYR A 149 22.14 -13.66 3.62
N GLU A 150 22.74 -14.67 3.08
CA GLU A 150 23.97 -15.22 3.62
C GLU A 150 25.19 -14.42 3.15
N ALA A 151 26.06 -14.11 4.10
CA ALA A 151 27.28 -13.34 3.82
C ALA A 151 28.46 -14.27 3.45
#